data_6e4edb8eab9a52422796c923b1085724
#
_entry.id   6e4edb8eab9a52422796c923b1085724
#
_cell.length_a   1.000
_cell.length_b   1.000
_cell.length_c   1.000
_cell.angle_alpha   90.00
_cell.angle_beta   90.00
_cell.angle_gamma   90.00
#
_symmetry.space_group_name_H-M   'P 1'
#
loop_
_entity.id
_entity.type
_entity.pdbx_description
1 polymer ?
#
loop_
_entity_poly.entity_id
_entity_poly.type
_entity_poly.pdbx_seq_one_letter_code
_entity_poly.pdbx_strand_id
1 'polypeptide(L)'
;MLLLKTQRPLRQSAFRLAALNRRRTGQKGISVFVFGFCLATIVPVVGLAVDLSMMYLAQTRLSSAADSASLAAARGLSRGIDDQSQKDQGRTVAEAYMEKNFPTGVYQSTGTWNHGATDPGSGPWSYTTIDTSQANIRVVTTNASATLPTMFMRYVGPNTMTIHAAAQVTRRDTTVMMVLDRSGSMNASNSGTPMKAAAAAFVGQFSPGRDYVGLVTFSTDAQLTAASQVFTTVSTNINNLVCGGSTNTTQALMQAYRELIRLDSPNALNVVLLFTDGQPTVTPISSHIQASSPCPAALRNTWQTGVIGGSTNTNGSPLGFYDPAATVTDQVFPGSSTCSYASSLWNVTTDIDTVATSDMFGNSTNVPSGTAGGYTVIPANPAINWTNMIGVATNTAYEAARHIRRGDTVTPAVTTATGTSNRLPGVYIYTIGLGTASYPADIGFLKDVANDLNSQNYTVYSSGTGNQHTGIFVDAPTIADLNPAFQRVASEILRLSR
;
A
#
# COMPACT_ATOMS: atom_id res chain seq x y z
N MET A 1 -29.20 -70.32 37.76
CA MET A 1 -29.01 -71.26 38.89
C MET A 1 -29.25 -70.46 40.14
N LEU A 2 -30.42 -70.70 40.63
CA LEU A 2 -30.83 -71.06 41.99
C LEU A 2 -30.52 -70.04 43.07
N LEU A 3 -31.58 -69.36 43.58
CA LEU A 3 -32.37 -69.72 44.79
C LEU A 3 -31.65 -69.26 46.09
N LEU A 4 -32.19 -68.66 47.11
CA LEU A 4 -33.53 -68.70 47.77
C LEU A 4 -33.53 -67.61 48.89
N LYS A 5 -34.63 -66.87 48.97
CA LYS A 5 -35.53 -66.77 50.12
C LYS A 5 -34.92 -66.84 51.54
N THR A 6 -35.15 -65.79 52.33
CA THR A 6 -35.82 -65.99 53.63
C THR A 6 -36.52 -64.72 54.10
N GLN A 7 -37.79 -64.82 54.36
CA GLN A 7 -38.64 -63.89 55.14
C GLN A 7 -38.39 -64.09 56.61
N ARG A 8 -38.49 -63.05 57.41
CA ARG A 8 -39.03 -63.10 58.78
C ARG A 8 -39.59 -61.70 59.20
N PRO A 9 -40.49 -61.70 60.18
CA PRO A 9 -41.74 -60.94 60.13
C PRO A 9 -41.76 -59.71 61.08
N LEU A 10 -42.75 -58.92 60.82
CA LEU A 10 -43.44 -57.86 61.59
C LEU A 10 -43.24 -57.87 63.11
N ARG A 11 -42.79 -56.70 63.62
CA ARG A 11 -43.23 -56.22 64.93
C ARG A 11 -43.89 -54.81 64.72
N GLN A 12 -45.20 -54.81 64.89
CA GLN A 12 -45.98 -53.59 65.09
C GLN A 12 -45.59 -52.99 66.46
N SER A 13 -45.07 -51.83 66.49
CA SER A 13 -45.08 -50.89 67.65
C SER A 13 -45.93 -49.67 67.32
N ALA A 14 -47.08 -49.67 67.90
CA ALA A 14 -48.05 -48.57 67.87
C ALA A 14 -47.37 -47.32 68.53
N PHE A 15 -46.92 -46.40 67.74
CA PHE A 15 -46.62 -45.05 68.25
C PHE A 15 -47.90 -44.20 68.13
N ARG A 16 -48.46 -43.88 69.30
CA ARG A 16 -49.56 -42.89 69.46
C ARG A 16 -49.07 -41.53 68.88
N LEU A 17 -49.64 -41.09 67.78
CA LEU A 17 -49.59 -39.72 67.31
C LEU A 17 -50.32 -38.85 68.31
N ALA A 18 -49.55 -38.17 69.15
CA ALA A 18 -50.06 -37.01 69.88
C ALA A 18 -50.28 -35.88 68.86
N ALA A 19 -51.52 -35.61 68.58
CA ALA A 19 -51.91 -34.46 67.78
C ALA A 19 -51.49 -33.18 68.50
N LEU A 20 -50.30 -32.65 68.11
CA LEU A 20 -49.91 -31.26 68.43
C LEU A 20 -50.78 -30.34 67.54
N ASN A 21 -51.93 -29.97 68.13
CA ASN A 21 -52.76 -28.92 67.56
C ASN A 21 -52.00 -27.57 67.68
N ARG A 22 -51.07 -27.33 66.77
CA ARG A 22 -50.38 -26.07 66.64
C ARG A 22 -51.42 -25.07 66.05
N ARG A 23 -51.97 -24.26 66.92
CA ARG A 23 -52.73 -23.07 66.50
C ARG A 23 -51.90 -22.31 65.51
N ARG A 24 -52.26 -22.40 64.23
CA ARG A 24 -51.83 -21.45 63.21
C ARG A 24 -52.43 -20.11 63.54
N THR A 25 -51.76 -19.33 64.40
CA THR A 25 -52.03 -17.93 64.54
C THR A 25 -51.76 -17.26 63.19
N GLY A 26 -52.77 -16.59 62.70
CA GLY A 26 -52.77 -16.06 61.36
C GLY A 26 -51.71 -14.97 61.15
N GLN A 27 -50.63 -15.38 60.46
CA GLN A 27 -49.65 -14.48 59.81
C GLN A 27 -50.09 -14.14 58.37
N LYS A 28 -51.38 -13.90 58.13
CA LYS A 28 -51.87 -13.61 56.79
C LYS A 28 -51.59 -12.16 56.33
N GLY A 29 -51.13 -11.28 57.17
CA GLY A 29 -50.82 -9.89 56.85
C GLY A 29 -49.38 -9.65 56.41
N ILE A 30 -48.40 -10.29 57.06
CA ILE A 30 -46.95 -10.04 56.85
C ILE A 30 -46.52 -10.51 55.47
N SER A 31 -47.03 -11.68 55.00
CA SER A 31 -46.68 -12.22 53.69
C SER A 31 -47.09 -11.32 52.52
N VAL A 32 -48.24 -10.62 52.64
CA VAL A 32 -48.71 -9.66 51.64
C VAL A 32 -47.83 -8.40 51.63
N PHE A 33 -47.43 -7.94 52.79
CA PHE A 33 -46.47 -6.80 52.88
C PHE A 33 -45.08 -7.14 52.33
N VAL A 34 -44.55 -8.31 52.67
CA VAL A 34 -43.26 -8.79 52.14
C VAL A 34 -43.34 -9.02 50.63
N PHE A 35 -44.42 -9.61 50.13
CA PHE A 35 -44.63 -9.82 48.69
C PHE A 35 -44.77 -8.47 47.96
N GLY A 36 -45.55 -7.51 48.53
CA GLY A 36 -45.70 -6.17 47.98
C GLY A 36 -44.37 -5.40 47.95
N PHE A 37 -43.56 -5.52 48.99
CA PHE A 37 -42.24 -4.88 49.06
C PHE A 37 -41.26 -5.53 48.06
N CYS A 38 -41.26 -6.85 47.95
CA CYS A 38 -40.47 -7.56 46.94
C CYS A 38 -40.85 -7.15 45.52
N LEU A 39 -42.15 -7.06 45.21
CA LEU A 39 -42.62 -6.58 43.91
C LEU A 39 -42.21 -5.12 43.66
N ALA A 40 -42.36 -4.27 44.64
CA ALA A 40 -41.99 -2.85 44.55
C ALA A 40 -40.51 -2.61 44.33
N THR A 41 -39.63 -3.58 44.68
CA THR A 41 -38.18 -3.50 44.46
C THR A 41 -37.76 -4.26 43.21
N ILE A 42 -38.29 -5.44 42.94
CA ILE A 42 -37.88 -6.28 41.81
C ILE A 42 -38.33 -5.68 40.47
N VAL A 43 -39.55 -5.17 40.38
CA VAL A 43 -40.09 -4.60 39.14
C VAL A 43 -39.27 -3.42 38.62
N PRO A 44 -38.89 -2.42 39.44
CA PRO A 44 -38.02 -1.34 39.01
C PRO A 44 -36.61 -1.82 38.60
N VAL A 45 -36.02 -2.80 39.32
CA VAL A 45 -34.71 -3.33 39.02
C VAL A 45 -34.72 -4.05 37.67
N VAL A 46 -35.69 -4.92 37.43
CA VAL A 46 -35.85 -5.60 36.14
C VAL A 46 -36.15 -4.61 35.03
N GLY A 47 -37.02 -3.63 35.30
CA GLY A 47 -37.32 -2.56 34.34
C GLY A 47 -36.10 -1.74 33.96
N LEU A 48 -35.27 -1.36 34.93
CA LEU A 48 -34.00 -0.69 34.68
C LEU A 48 -33.05 -1.55 33.83
N ALA A 49 -32.98 -2.86 34.09
CA ALA A 49 -32.16 -3.78 33.29
C ALA A 49 -32.65 -3.85 31.84
N VAL A 50 -33.96 -3.80 31.61
CA VAL A 50 -34.54 -3.77 30.24
C VAL A 50 -34.14 -2.46 29.53
N ASP A 51 -34.35 -1.31 30.17
CA ASP A 51 -34.01 0.01 29.60
C ASP A 51 -32.51 0.09 29.27
N LEU A 52 -31.62 -0.34 30.17
CA LEU A 52 -30.17 -0.36 29.93
C LEU A 52 -29.81 -1.31 28.79
N SER A 53 -30.44 -2.48 28.68
CA SER A 53 -30.21 -3.42 27.59
C SER A 53 -30.62 -2.82 26.24
N MET A 54 -31.76 -2.16 26.17
CA MET A 54 -32.22 -1.47 24.97
C MET A 54 -31.27 -0.36 24.56
N MET A 55 -30.81 0.45 25.53
CA MET A 55 -29.82 1.50 25.29
C MET A 55 -28.48 0.93 24.77
N TYR A 56 -28.00 -0.15 25.38
CA TYR A 56 -26.77 -0.79 24.94
C TYR A 56 -26.87 -1.30 23.50
N LEU A 57 -27.99 -1.95 23.14
CA LEU A 57 -28.23 -2.40 21.76
C LEU A 57 -28.31 -1.22 20.79
N ALA A 58 -29.02 -0.17 21.16
CA ALA A 58 -29.11 1.03 20.34
C ALA A 58 -27.74 1.72 20.18
N GLN A 59 -26.96 1.82 21.25
CA GLN A 59 -25.60 2.38 21.25
C GLN A 59 -24.68 1.59 20.32
N THR A 60 -24.69 0.26 20.41
CA THR A 60 -23.87 -0.61 19.55
C THR A 60 -24.23 -0.43 18.08
N ARG A 61 -25.53 -0.38 17.78
CA ARG A 61 -26.00 -0.15 16.41
C ARG A 61 -25.67 1.24 15.89
N LEU A 62 -25.79 2.28 16.73
CA LEU A 62 -25.42 3.65 16.38
C LEU A 62 -23.92 3.76 16.10
N SER A 63 -23.08 3.13 16.92
CA SER A 63 -21.62 3.07 16.69
C SER A 63 -21.28 2.39 15.37
N SER A 64 -21.89 1.24 15.09
CA SER A 64 -21.68 0.54 13.82
C SER A 64 -22.17 1.37 12.61
N ALA A 65 -23.25 2.11 12.76
CA ALA A 65 -23.73 3.03 11.72
C ALA A 65 -22.76 4.18 11.47
N ALA A 66 -22.21 4.79 12.54
CA ALA A 66 -21.21 5.85 12.44
C ALA A 66 -19.90 5.35 11.78
N ASP A 67 -19.42 4.16 12.15
CA ASP A 67 -18.26 3.52 11.51
C ASP A 67 -18.48 3.31 10.01
N SER A 68 -19.65 2.76 9.66
CA SER A 68 -20.03 2.51 8.27
C SER A 68 -20.13 3.82 7.46
N ALA A 69 -20.70 4.87 8.06
CA ALA A 69 -20.84 6.18 7.43
C ALA A 69 -19.48 6.85 7.21
N SER A 70 -18.59 6.85 8.21
CA SER A 70 -17.24 7.40 8.10
C SER A 70 -16.44 6.70 7.02
N LEU A 71 -16.49 5.36 6.96
CA LEU A 71 -15.79 4.58 5.94
C LEU A 71 -16.36 4.83 4.55
N ALA A 72 -17.68 4.92 4.42
CA ALA A 72 -18.34 5.21 3.15
C ALA A 72 -18.03 6.63 2.67
N ALA A 73 -18.01 7.62 3.57
CA ALA A 73 -17.61 8.99 3.27
C ALA A 73 -16.17 9.06 2.75
N ALA A 74 -15.23 8.39 3.43
CA ALA A 74 -13.84 8.34 3.00
C ALA A 74 -13.69 7.75 1.59
N ARG A 75 -14.51 6.76 1.23
CA ARG A 75 -14.58 6.22 -0.14
C ARG A 75 -15.24 7.21 -1.12
N GLY A 76 -16.25 7.94 -0.67
CA GLY A 76 -16.96 8.94 -1.46
C GLY A 76 -16.09 10.12 -1.90
N LEU A 77 -15.05 10.46 -1.13
CA LEU A 77 -14.10 11.54 -1.46
C LEU A 77 -13.40 11.39 -2.82
N SER A 78 -13.42 10.22 -3.43
CA SER A 78 -12.79 9.99 -4.73
C SER A 78 -13.62 10.44 -5.93
N ARG A 79 -14.83 10.96 -5.75
CA ARG A 79 -15.78 11.24 -6.85
C ARG A 79 -15.93 12.72 -7.20
N GLY A 80 -15.29 13.63 -6.49
CA GLY A 80 -15.36 15.07 -6.77
C GLY A 80 -14.22 15.56 -7.65
N ILE A 81 -14.44 16.64 -8.41
CA ILE A 81 -13.43 17.25 -9.28
C ILE A 81 -12.52 18.20 -8.48
N ASP A 82 -13.03 18.80 -7.44
CA ASP A 82 -12.35 19.72 -6.55
C ASP A 82 -12.57 19.35 -5.07
N ASP A 83 -11.84 19.99 -4.15
CA ASP A 83 -11.89 19.69 -2.71
C ASP A 83 -13.30 19.86 -2.13
N GLN A 84 -14.03 20.88 -2.53
CA GLN A 84 -15.37 21.14 -2.01
C GLN A 84 -16.37 20.08 -2.51
N SER A 85 -16.37 19.77 -3.80
CA SER A 85 -17.24 18.73 -4.35
C SER A 85 -16.95 17.33 -3.80
N GLN A 86 -15.68 17.04 -3.49
CA GLN A 86 -15.28 15.80 -2.81
C GLN A 86 -15.83 15.75 -1.38
N LYS A 87 -15.75 16.86 -0.60
CA LYS A 87 -16.33 16.96 0.73
C LYS A 87 -17.85 16.78 0.71
N ASP A 88 -18.53 17.43 -0.20
CA ASP A 88 -19.99 17.36 -0.33
C ASP A 88 -20.45 15.96 -0.74
N GLN A 89 -19.73 15.32 -1.65
CA GLN A 89 -19.98 13.93 -2.01
C GLN A 89 -19.72 12.98 -0.84
N GLY A 90 -18.64 13.19 -0.08
CA GLY A 90 -18.34 12.41 1.13
C GLY A 90 -19.46 12.52 2.16
N ARG A 91 -19.96 13.72 2.42
CA ARG A 91 -21.10 13.97 3.34
C ARG A 91 -22.38 13.30 2.86
N THR A 92 -22.73 13.44 1.59
CA THR A 92 -23.91 12.80 0.99
C THR A 92 -23.89 11.28 1.16
N VAL A 93 -22.72 10.68 0.91
CA VAL A 93 -22.54 9.23 1.08
C VAL A 93 -22.62 8.82 2.55
N ALA A 94 -22.01 9.59 3.47
CA ALA A 94 -22.10 9.34 4.90
C ALA A 94 -23.55 9.31 5.38
N GLU A 95 -24.33 10.31 4.97
CA GLU A 95 -25.72 10.45 5.29
C GLU A 95 -26.55 9.25 4.83
N ALA A 96 -26.42 8.86 3.57
CA ALA A 96 -27.13 7.72 3.01
C ALA A 96 -26.81 6.41 3.76
N TYR A 97 -25.57 6.21 4.20
CA TYR A 97 -25.18 5.06 5.01
C TYR A 97 -25.68 5.14 6.44
N MET A 98 -25.69 6.35 7.03
CA MET A 98 -26.21 6.55 8.38
C MET A 98 -27.71 6.27 8.42
N GLU A 99 -28.49 6.85 7.50
CA GLU A 99 -29.94 6.65 7.42
C GLU A 99 -30.31 5.18 7.18
N LYS A 100 -29.52 4.46 6.39
CA LYS A 100 -29.78 3.05 6.10
C LYS A 100 -29.46 2.14 7.29
N ASN A 101 -28.41 2.42 8.06
CA ASN A 101 -27.97 1.58 9.17
C ASN A 101 -28.62 1.93 10.50
N PHE A 102 -29.00 3.19 10.67
CA PHE A 102 -29.73 3.69 11.85
C PHE A 102 -30.87 4.62 11.41
N PRO A 103 -31.95 4.08 10.80
CA PRO A 103 -33.10 4.88 10.38
C PRO A 103 -33.79 5.55 11.58
N THR A 104 -34.37 6.72 11.34
CA THR A 104 -35.22 7.41 12.35
C THR A 104 -36.33 6.47 12.82
N GLY A 105 -36.56 6.43 14.15
CA GLY A 105 -37.58 5.59 14.78
C GLY A 105 -37.10 4.17 15.17
N VAL A 106 -35.88 3.78 14.85
CA VAL A 106 -35.29 2.54 15.40
C VAL A 106 -35.21 2.63 16.91
N TYR A 107 -35.72 1.62 17.61
CA TYR A 107 -35.92 1.63 19.07
C TYR A 107 -36.74 2.84 19.59
N GLN A 108 -37.67 3.34 18.76
CA GLN A 108 -38.43 4.57 19.00
C GLN A 108 -37.53 5.82 19.20
N SER A 109 -36.31 5.78 18.63
CA SER A 109 -35.37 6.88 18.72
C SER A 109 -35.85 8.10 17.94
N THR A 110 -35.52 9.28 18.48
CA THR A 110 -35.59 10.53 17.76
C THR A 110 -34.14 11.03 17.53
N GLY A 111 -33.88 11.54 16.35
CA GLY A 111 -32.61 12.13 15.95
C GLY A 111 -32.74 12.55 14.50
N THR A 112 -32.06 13.60 14.13
CA THR A 112 -32.04 14.07 12.76
C THR A 112 -30.62 14.15 12.28
N TRP A 113 -30.43 13.82 11.03
CA TRP A 113 -29.17 14.03 10.33
C TRP A 113 -29.10 15.49 9.89
N ASN A 114 -28.00 16.17 10.17
CA ASN A 114 -27.82 17.55 9.75
C ASN A 114 -27.08 17.63 8.43
N HIS A 115 -27.82 17.87 7.36
CA HIS A 115 -27.32 17.99 6.01
C HIS A 115 -26.40 19.21 5.86
N GLY A 116 -25.16 18.98 5.49
CA GLY A 116 -24.22 20.02 5.10
C GLY A 116 -23.60 20.83 6.24
N ALA A 117 -23.90 20.55 7.51
CA ALA A 117 -23.27 21.26 8.61
C ALA A 117 -21.89 20.69 8.94
N THR A 118 -20.95 21.59 9.18
CA THR A 118 -19.60 21.24 9.65
C THR A 118 -19.55 21.09 11.17
N ASP A 119 -20.45 21.80 11.89
CA ASP A 119 -20.69 21.69 13.33
C ASP A 119 -22.09 22.25 13.63
N PRO A 120 -23.05 21.42 14.06
CA PRO A 120 -24.42 21.83 14.29
C PRO A 120 -24.66 22.53 15.65
N GLY A 121 -23.61 22.71 16.43
CA GLY A 121 -23.76 23.19 17.80
C GLY A 121 -24.33 22.13 18.77
N SER A 122 -24.81 22.52 19.93
CA SER A 122 -25.32 21.63 20.97
C SER A 122 -26.73 21.14 20.65
N GLY A 123 -26.87 20.05 19.93
CA GLY A 123 -28.17 19.43 19.64
C GLY A 123 -28.05 17.92 19.40
N PRO A 124 -29.18 17.19 19.35
CA PRO A 124 -29.18 15.75 19.07
C PRO A 124 -29.01 15.48 17.58
N TRP A 125 -28.01 16.11 16.97
CA TRP A 125 -27.75 16.01 15.55
C TRP A 125 -26.64 15.03 15.24
N SER A 126 -26.76 14.32 14.14
CA SER A 126 -25.68 13.55 13.54
C SER A 126 -25.07 14.33 12.37
N TYR A 127 -23.77 14.36 12.25
CA TYR A 127 -23.06 15.12 11.21
C TYR A 127 -21.72 14.48 10.85
N THR A 128 -21.25 14.77 9.65
CA THR A 128 -19.91 14.35 9.20
C THR A 128 -19.05 15.57 8.88
N THR A 129 -17.90 15.65 9.52
CA THR A 129 -16.85 16.61 9.18
C THR A 129 -15.76 15.96 8.36
N ILE A 130 -15.18 16.71 7.43
CA ILE A 130 -14.05 16.28 6.62
C ILE A 130 -12.97 17.34 6.75
N ASP A 131 -11.91 17.01 7.49
CA ASP A 131 -10.77 17.89 7.71
C ASP A 131 -9.71 17.60 6.65
N THR A 132 -9.29 18.66 5.96
CA THR A 132 -8.24 18.69 4.94
C THR A 132 -7.13 19.67 5.30
N SER A 133 -7.02 20.06 6.56
CA SER A 133 -6.02 21.04 7.04
C SER A 133 -4.58 20.49 6.93
N GLN A 134 -4.43 19.18 6.98
CA GLN A 134 -3.15 18.52 6.77
C GLN A 134 -2.97 18.15 5.30
N ALA A 135 -1.84 18.54 4.72
CA ALA A 135 -1.52 18.20 3.34
C ALA A 135 -1.51 16.67 3.14
N ASN A 136 -2.17 16.21 2.10
CA ASN A 136 -2.25 14.80 1.68
C ASN A 136 -2.93 13.85 2.69
N ILE A 137 -3.59 14.39 3.72
CA ILE A 137 -4.39 13.62 4.68
C ILE A 137 -5.79 14.20 4.75
N ARG A 138 -6.78 13.35 4.74
CA ARG A 138 -8.19 13.70 4.92
C ARG A 138 -8.73 12.91 6.09
N VAL A 139 -9.19 13.62 7.12
CA VAL A 139 -9.78 13.01 8.31
C VAL A 139 -11.29 13.17 8.22
N VAL A 140 -11.99 12.05 8.14
CA VAL A 140 -13.45 11.98 8.14
C VAL A 140 -13.90 11.60 9.53
N THR A 141 -14.66 12.47 10.17
CA THR A 141 -15.25 12.21 11.49
C THR A 141 -16.76 12.28 11.40
N THR A 142 -17.42 11.18 11.72
CA THR A 142 -18.88 11.12 11.83
C THR A 142 -19.27 11.09 13.31
N ASN A 143 -20.00 12.09 13.74
CA ASN A 143 -20.62 12.15 15.06
C ASN A 143 -22.11 11.82 14.89
N ALA A 144 -22.61 10.93 15.72
CA ALA A 144 -23.99 10.49 15.69
C ALA A 144 -24.59 10.59 17.09
N SER A 145 -25.84 11.07 17.19
CA SER A 145 -26.61 11.07 18.43
C SER A 145 -28.05 10.67 18.18
N ALA A 146 -28.62 9.95 19.11
CA ALA A 146 -30.03 9.57 19.08
C ALA A 146 -30.61 9.61 20.50
N THR A 147 -31.85 10.12 20.62
CA THR A 147 -32.58 10.15 21.88
C THR A 147 -33.62 9.04 21.89
N LEU A 148 -33.56 8.20 22.90
CA LEU A 148 -34.48 7.07 23.10
C LEU A 148 -35.39 7.31 24.26
N PRO A 149 -36.69 6.92 24.17
CA PRO A 149 -37.59 6.93 25.32
C PRO A 149 -37.21 5.82 26.30
N THR A 150 -37.33 6.08 27.58
CA THR A 150 -37.23 5.06 28.63
C THR A 150 -38.57 4.43 28.88
N MET A 151 -38.64 3.11 29.02
CA MET A 151 -39.92 2.40 29.28
C MET A 151 -40.24 2.35 30.76
N PHE A 152 -39.32 1.97 31.58
CA PHE A 152 -39.50 1.81 33.03
C PHE A 152 -38.86 2.93 33.83
N MET A 153 -37.68 3.39 33.38
CA MET A 153 -36.95 4.45 34.06
C MET A 153 -37.77 5.77 34.14
N ARG A 154 -38.68 6.04 33.23
CA ARG A 154 -39.53 7.23 33.21
C ARG A 154 -40.40 7.38 34.46
N TYR A 155 -40.62 6.31 35.22
CA TYR A 155 -41.42 6.37 36.47
C TYR A 155 -40.60 6.79 37.67
N VAL A 156 -39.27 6.71 37.61
CA VAL A 156 -38.35 7.01 38.70
C VAL A 156 -37.18 7.92 38.29
N GLY A 157 -37.05 8.24 37.01
CA GLY A 157 -35.95 8.99 36.41
C GLY A 157 -36.34 9.74 35.13
N PRO A 158 -35.41 9.99 34.21
CA PRO A 158 -35.68 10.75 32.98
C PRO A 158 -36.54 9.97 31.99
N ASN A 159 -37.41 10.69 31.28
CA ASN A 159 -38.33 10.12 30.27
C ASN A 159 -37.59 9.70 28.99
N THR A 160 -36.42 10.28 28.76
CA THR A 160 -35.59 10.01 27.57
C THR A 160 -34.13 9.98 27.97
N MET A 161 -33.32 9.22 27.20
CA MET A 161 -31.85 9.23 27.29
C MET A 161 -31.26 9.40 25.91
N THR A 162 -30.19 10.20 25.81
CA THR A 162 -29.46 10.41 24.57
C THR A 162 -28.19 9.57 24.56
N ILE A 163 -27.99 8.83 23.47
CA ILE A 163 -26.81 8.05 23.19
C ILE A 163 -25.98 8.77 22.13
N HIS A 164 -24.68 8.62 22.20
CA HIS A 164 -23.73 9.24 21.27
C HIS A 164 -22.76 8.20 20.72
N ALA A 165 -22.40 8.35 19.45
CA ALA A 165 -21.33 7.59 18.83
C ALA A 165 -20.46 8.53 18.00
N ALA A 166 -19.16 8.25 17.94
CA ALA A 166 -18.22 8.93 17.06
C ALA A 166 -17.35 7.90 16.36
N ALA A 167 -17.12 8.12 15.07
CA ALA A 167 -16.22 7.31 14.27
C ALA A 167 -15.30 8.20 13.46
N GLN A 168 -14.04 7.81 13.35
CA GLN A 168 -13.04 8.56 12.59
C GLN A 168 -12.32 7.62 11.63
N VAL A 169 -12.17 8.07 10.39
CA VAL A 169 -11.40 7.37 9.34
C VAL A 169 -10.41 8.38 8.75
N THR A 170 -9.17 7.98 8.67
CA THR A 170 -8.11 8.76 8.01
C THR A 170 -7.87 8.19 6.63
N ARG A 171 -7.88 9.05 5.61
CA ARG A 171 -7.50 8.71 4.25
C ARG A 171 -6.28 9.51 3.83
N ARG A 172 -5.30 8.83 3.25
CA ARG A 172 -4.11 9.46 2.65
C ARG A 172 -4.30 9.60 1.15
N ASP A 173 -3.84 10.71 0.60
CA ASP A 173 -3.69 10.84 -0.85
C ASP A 173 -2.56 9.94 -1.32
N THR A 174 -2.64 9.48 -2.55
CA THR A 174 -1.69 8.49 -3.08
C THR A 174 -0.79 9.15 -4.13
N THR A 175 0.50 8.89 -4.05
CA THR A 175 1.47 9.26 -5.07
C THR A 175 2.08 7.99 -5.65
N VAL A 176 1.81 7.70 -6.91
CA VAL A 176 2.30 6.50 -7.59
C VAL A 176 3.25 6.88 -8.71
N MET A 177 4.46 6.34 -8.66
CA MET A 177 5.39 6.31 -9.78
C MET A 177 5.34 4.96 -10.47
N MET A 178 4.75 4.90 -11.66
CA MET A 178 4.81 3.71 -12.50
C MET A 178 6.16 3.64 -13.20
N VAL A 179 6.83 2.51 -13.09
CA VAL A 179 8.12 2.21 -13.74
C VAL A 179 7.88 1.06 -14.70
N LEU A 180 7.77 1.38 -15.98
CA LEU A 180 7.37 0.44 -17.02
C LEU A 180 8.54 0.08 -17.92
N ASP A 181 8.80 -1.21 -18.02
CA ASP A 181 9.79 -1.79 -18.93
C ASP A 181 9.32 -1.68 -20.38
N ARG A 182 10.16 -1.10 -21.22
CA ARG A 182 10.00 -1.06 -22.69
C ARG A 182 11.20 -1.67 -23.40
N SER A 183 11.90 -2.59 -22.78
CA SER A 183 13.07 -3.28 -23.34
C SER A 183 12.74 -4.14 -24.57
N GLY A 184 13.77 -4.66 -25.19
CA GLY A 184 13.65 -5.48 -26.41
C GLY A 184 12.89 -6.78 -26.21
N SER A 185 12.94 -7.39 -25.03
CA SER A 185 12.16 -8.59 -24.65
C SER A 185 10.66 -8.34 -24.73
N MET A 186 10.17 -7.16 -24.29
CA MET A 186 8.77 -6.77 -24.39
C MET A 186 8.26 -6.71 -25.85
N ASN A 187 9.11 -6.34 -26.80
CA ASN A 187 8.78 -6.40 -28.22
C ASN A 187 8.81 -7.84 -28.76
N ALA A 188 9.83 -8.60 -28.41
CA ALA A 188 10.00 -9.98 -28.84
C ALA A 188 8.88 -10.91 -28.33
N SER A 189 8.36 -10.65 -27.14
CA SER A 189 7.23 -11.37 -26.52
C SER A 189 5.85 -10.87 -26.94
N ASN A 190 5.75 -9.82 -27.78
CA ASN A 190 4.50 -9.11 -28.13
C ASN A 190 3.72 -8.59 -26.92
N SER A 191 4.40 -8.32 -25.83
CA SER A 191 3.78 -7.90 -24.55
C SER A 191 3.56 -6.39 -24.45
N GLY A 192 4.15 -5.60 -25.34
CA GLY A 192 4.09 -4.14 -25.29
C GLY A 192 2.67 -3.58 -25.37
N THR A 193 1.82 -4.06 -26.28
CA THR A 193 0.44 -3.59 -26.43
C THR A 193 -0.45 -3.98 -25.23
N PRO A 194 -0.45 -5.23 -24.76
CA PRO A 194 -1.18 -5.61 -23.55
C PRO A 194 -0.72 -4.85 -22.29
N MET A 195 0.57 -4.61 -22.14
CA MET A 195 1.12 -3.81 -21.04
C MET A 195 0.57 -2.38 -21.05
N LYS A 196 0.54 -1.70 -22.21
CA LYS A 196 -0.04 -0.37 -22.34
C LYS A 196 -1.50 -0.34 -21.90
N ALA A 197 -2.32 -1.31 -22.32
CA ALA A 197 -3.71 -1.42 -21.93
C ALA A 197 -3.88 -1.63 -20.43
N ALA A 198 -3.09 -2.51 -19.83
CA ALA A 198 -3.12 -2.77 -18.39
C ALA A 198 -2.65 -1.55 -17.56
N ALA A 199 -1.58 -0.87 -18.01
CA ALA A 199 -1.07 0.34 -17.37
C ALA A 199 -2.10 1.49 -17.47
N ALA A 200 -2.77 1.68 -18.61
CA ALA A 200 -3.82 2.68 -18.76
C ALA A 200 -5.03 2.38 -17.83
N ALA A 201 -5.42 1.11 -17.73
CA ALA A 201 -6.48 0.68 -16.82
C ALA A 201 -6.09 0.89 -15.34
N PHE A 202 -4.82 0.70 -14.99
CA PHE A 202 -4.28 0.98 -13.66
C PHE A 202 -4.37 2.47 -13.31
N VAL A 203 -3.95 3.37 -14.22
CA VAL A 203 -4.07 4.82 -14.02
C VAL A 203 -5.53 5.23 -13.75
N GLY A 204 -6.48 4.60 -14.41
CA GLY A 204 -7.92 4.84 -14.23
C GLY A 204 -8.47 4.47 -12.85
N GLN A 205 -7.71 3.80 -11.98
CA GLN A 205 -8.12 3.48 -10.60
C GLN A 205 -7.89 4.63 -9.62
N PHE A 206 -7.06 5.61 -9.98
CA PHE A 206 -6.72 6.76 -9.15
C PHE A 206 -7.64 7.96 -9.48
N SER A 207 -7.72 8.90 -8.55
CA SER A 207 -8.63 10.04 -8.68
C SER A 207 -7.86 11.29 -9.15
N PRO A 208 -8.16 11.80 -10.36
CA PRO A 208 -7.61 13.07 -10.80
C PRO A 208 -7.94 14.21 -9.81
N GLY A 209 -7.05 15.20 -9.73
CA GLY A 209 -7.21 16.33 -8.79
C GLY A 209 -6.90 16.02 -7.34
N ARG A 210 -6.58 14.76 -7.01
CA ARG A 210 -6.21 14.32 -5.66
C ARG A 210 -4.94 13.49 -5.66
N ASP A 211 -4.96 12.35 -6.35
CA ASP A 211 -3.84 11.43 -6.40
C ASP A 211 -2.83 11.91 -7.45
N TYR A 212 -1.55 11.68 -7.20
CA TYR A 212 -0.49 11.94 -8.16
C TYR A 212 -0.11 10.63 -8.86
N VAL A 213 -0.04 10.66 -10.18
CA VAL A 213 0.48 9.56 -10.98
C VAL A 213 1.60 10.08 -11.88
N GLY A 214 2.76 9.47 -11.79
CA GLY A 214 3.91 9.69 -12.67
C GLY A 214 4.31 8.42 -13.40
N LEU A 215 5.16 8.58 -14.39
CA LEU A 215 5.62 7.47 -15.23
C LEU A 215 7.12 7.58 -15.46
N VAL A 216 7.81 6.49 -15.24
CA VAL A 216 9.17 6.27 -15.77
C VAL A 216 9.09 5.09 -16.73
N THR A 217 9.54 5.29 -17.95
CA THR A 217 9.69 4.21 -18.92
C THR A 217 11.16 3.93 -19.11
N PHE A 218 11.55 2.67 -19.19
CA PHE A 218 12.97 2.35 -19.27
C PHE A 218 13.27 1.25 -20.29
N SER A 219 14.43 1.40 -20.89
CA SER A 219 15.10 0.41 -21.70
C SER A 219 16.61 0.52 -21.43
N THR A 220 17.43 0.92 -22.39
CA THR A 220 18.85 1.27 -22.19
C THR A 220 18.98 2.51 -21.28
N ASP A 221 18.09 3.47 -21.44
CA ASP A 221 17.90 4.65 -20.60
C ASP A 221 16.53 4.68 -19.95
N ALA A 222 16.34 5.55 -18.98
CA ALA A 222 15.06 5.80 -18.35
C ALA A 222 14.55 7.21 -18.67
N GLN A 223 13.26 7.30 -18.98
CA GLN A 223 12.57 8.53 -19.34
C GLN A 223 11.47 8.86 -18.34
N LEU A 224 11.55 10.04 -17.72
CA LEU A 224 10.59 10.50 -16.72
C LEU A 224 9.47 11.30 -17.36
N THR A 225 8.24 10.94 -17.07
CA THR A 225 7.07 11.80 -17.14
C THR A 225 6.69 12.23 -15.73
N ALA A 226 6.83 13.51 -15.43
CA ALA A 226 6.60 14.05 -14.09
C ALA A 226 5.21 13.67 -13.56
N ALA A 227 5.14 13.39 -12.27
CA ALA A 227 3.90 13.07 -11.61
C ALA A 227 2.95 14.27 -11.56
N SER A 228 1.69 14.02 -11.85
CA SER A 228 0.66 15.04 -11.93
C SER A 228 -0.66 14.50 -11.40
N GLN A 229 -1.53 15.40 -10.94
CA GLN A 229 -2.93 15.10 -10.64
C GLN A 229 -3.82 15.08 -11.90
N VAL A 230 -3.28 15.51 -13.05
CA VAL A 230 -3.91 15.43 -14.35
C VAL A 230 -3.23 14.34 -15.18
N PHE A 231 -3.90 13.25 -15.42
CA PHE A 231 -3.30 12.03 -15.97
C PHE A 231 -3.19 11.96 -17.49
N THR A 232 -3.60 13.00 -18.20
CA THR A 232 -3.60 13.01 -19.68
C THR A 232 -2.23 12.78 -20.29
N THR A 233 -1.19 13.47 -19.78
CA THR A 233 0.20 13.31 -20.25
C THR A 233 0.72 11.91 -20.01
N VAL A 234 0.49 11.36 -18.81
CA VAL A 234 0.89 10.01 -18.44
C VAL A 234 0.21 8.99 -19.38
N SER A 235 -1.12 9.11 -19.57
CA SER A 235 -1.87 8.23 -20.45
C SER A 235 -1.41 8.32 -21.91
N THR A 236 -1.12 9.52 -22.41
CA THR A 236 -0.57 9.73 -23.76
C THR A 236 0.78 9.05 -23.92
N ASN A 237 1.69 9.22 -22.94
CA ASN A 237 3.01 8.63 -23.00
C ASN A 237 2.96 7.09 -22.90
N ILE A 238 2.06 6.52 -22.09
CA ILE A 238 1.81 5.07 -22.07
C ILE A 238 1.40 4.56 -23.47
N ASN A 239 0.46 5.23 -24.12
CA ASN A 239 -0.03 4.81 -25.43
C ASN A 239 1.05 4.90 -26.52
N ASN A 240 1.96 5.86 -26.40
CA ASN A 240 3.03 6.12 -27.37
C ASN A 240 4.31 5.30 -27.12
N LEU A 241 4.36 4.44 -26.10
CA LEU A 241 5.53 3.63 -25.82
C LEU A 241 5.95 2.79 -27.02
N VAL A 242 7.27 2.76 -27.27
CA VAL A 242 7.92 1.88 -28.23
C VAL A 242 8.90 1.02 -27.49
N CYS A 243 8.82 -0.30 -27.69
CA CYS A 243 9.67 -1.26 -27.01
C CYS A 243 10.94 -1.53 -27.83
N GLY A 244 12.09 -1.59 -27.15
CA GLY A 244 13.42 -1.85 -27.72
C GLY A 244 14.52 -1.45 -26.74
N GLY A 245 15.74 -1.93 -26.98
CA GLY A 245 16.90 -1.64 -26.13
C GLY A 245 17.10 -2.66 -25.00
N SER A 246 17.94 -2.29 -24.05
CA SER A 246 18.35 -3.10 -22.88
C SER A 246 17.41 -2.86 -21.68
N THR A 247 17.82 -3.27 -20.46
CA THR A 247 16.96 -3.18 -19.24
C THR A 247 17.72 -2.47 -18.13
N ASN A 248 17.48 -1.14 -17.97
CA ASN A 248 18.14 -0.27 -16.99
C ASN A 248 17.23 -0.01 -15.80
N THR A 249 17.03 -1.01 -14.98
CA THR A 249 16.12 -0.94 -13.82
C THR A 249 16.63 0.04 -12.77
N THR A 250 17.95 0.11 -12.56
CA THR A 250 18.55 1.01 -11.57
C THR A 250 18.21 2.46 -11.84
N GLN A 251 18.47 2.95 -13.05
CA GLN A 251 18.18 4.34 -13.43
C GLN A 251 16.68 4.64 -13.29
N ALA A 252 15.84 3.69 -13.69
CA ALA A 252 14.40 3.84 -13.63
C ALA A 252 13.88 3.99 -12.19
N LEU A 253 14.33 3.14 -11.27
CA LEU A 253 13.97 3.20 -9.86
C LEU A 253 14.45 4.52 -9.23
N MET A 254 15.68 4.91 -9.52
CA MET A 254 16.24 6.14 -8.94
C MET A 254 15.57 7.40 -9.49
N GLN A 255 15.20 7.43 -10.77
CA GLN A 255 14.38 8.54 -11.33
C GLN A 255 13.01 8.62 -10.68
N ALA A 256 12.34 7.49 -10.49
CA ALA A 256 11.06 7.45 -9.79
C ALA A 256 11.17 7.96 -8.35
N TYR A 257 12.22 7.57 -7.63
CA TYR A 257 12.45 8.04 -6.27
C TYR A 257 12.75 9.54 -6.20
N ARG A 258 13.59 10.05 -7.09
CA ARG A 258 13.89 11.48 -7.20
C ARG A 258 12.64 12.31 -7.50
N GLU A 259 11.72 11.79 -8.30
CA GLU A 259 10.45 12.46 -8.56
C GLU A 259 9.54 12.47 -7.33
N LEU A 260 9.49 11.38 -6.55
CA LEU A 260 8.78 11.37 -5.27
C LEU A 260 9.37 12.39 -4.28
N ILE A 261 10.70 12.50 -4.20
CA ILE A 261 11.38 13.52 -3.38
C ILE A 261 11.02 14.94 -3.88
N ARG A 262 10.97 15.16 -5.20
CA ARG A 262 10.61 16.45 -5.80
C ARG A 262 9.20 16.92 -5.40
N LEU A 263 8.25 15.98 -5.32
CA LEU A 263 6.88 16.27 -4.89
C LEU A 263 6.78 16.62 -3.41
N ASP A 264 7.71 16.15 -2.60
CA ASP A 264 7.78 16.41 -1.16
C ASP A 264 6.45 16.18 -0.44
N SER A 265 5.89 14.97 -0.62
CA SER A 265 4.59 14.59 -0.05
C SER A 265 4.75 13.53 1.06
N PRO A 266 5.32 13.90 2.25
CA PRO A 266 5.70 12.92 3.28
C PRO A 266 4.49 12.23 3.93
N ASN A 267 3.32 12.84 3.90
CA ASN A 267 2.09 12.30 4.49
C ASN A 267 1.28 11.46 3.51
N ALA A 268 1.57 11.54 2.20
CA ALA A 268 0.92 10.73 1.19
C ALA A 268 1.38 9.26 1.29
N LEU A 269 0.60 8.36 0.71
CA LEU A 269 1.05 7.02 0.42
C LEU A 269 1.92 7.04 -0.84
N ASN A 270 3.25 7.02 -0.65
CA ASN A 270 4.21 7.07 -1.73
C ASN A 270 4.55 5.66 -2.22
N VAL A 271 4.35 5.40 -3.50
CA VAL A 271 4.48 4.07 -4.11
C VAL A 271 5.29 4.13 -5.40
N VAL A 272 6.20 3.18 -5.56
CA VAL A 272 6.82 2.83 -6.83
C VAL A 272 6.26 1.50 -7.30
N LEU A 273 5.69 1.44 -8.49
CA LEU A 273 5.25 0.21 -9.14
C LEU A 273 6.22 -0.12 -10.26
N LEU A 274 7.04 -1.15 -10.09
CA LEU A 274 7.93 -1.67 -11.12
C LEU A 274 7.23 -2.80 -11.90
N PHE A 275 7.18 -2.67 -13.21
CA PHE A 275 6.78 -3.72 -14.12
C PHE A 275 7.95 -4.05 -15.07
N THR A 276 8.31 -5.32 -15.18
CA THR A 276 9.35 -5.82 -16.09
C THR A 276 9.08 -7.27 -16.47
N ASP A 277 9.59 -7.68 -17.64
CA ASP A 277 9.61 -9.07 -18.10
C ASP A 277 11.01 -9.67 -18.03
N GLY A 278 12.01 -8.90 -17.56
CA GLY A 278 13.40 -9.31 -17.67
C GLY A 278 14.29 -8.96 -16.49
N GLN A 279 15.49 -9.52 -16.56
CA GLN A 279 16.58 -9.24 -15.64
C GLN A 279 17.25 -7.92 -16.02
N PRO A 280 17.74 -7.10 -15.05
CA PRO A 280 18.56 -5.94 -15.35
C PRO A 280 19.78 -6.31 -16.18
N THR A 281 20.01 -5.59 -17.29
CA THR A 281 21.10 -5.88 -18.22
C THR A 281 22.11 -4.76 -18.35
N VAL A 282 21.75 -3.56 -17.95
CA VAL A 282 22.61 -2.37 -17.98
C VAL A 282 22.48 -1.56 -16.69
N THR A 283 23.52 -0.80 -16.37
CA THR A 283 23.56 0.08 -15.19
C THR A 283 24.32 1.37 -15.49
N PRO A 284 23.89 2.53 -14.92
CA PRO A 284 24.58 3.80 -15.08
C PRO A 284 25.75 3.87 -14.09
N ILE A 285 26.97 3.75 -14.59
CA ILE A 285 28.18 3.62 -13.76
C ILE A 285 29.36 4.36 -14.38
N SER A 286 30.30 4.79 -13.56
CA SER A 286 31.59 5.31 -14.05
C SER A 286 32.53 4.17 -14.36
N SER A 287 33.16 4.26 -15.52
CA SER A 287 34.09 3.29 -16.05
C SER A 287 35.42 3.95 -16.44
N HIS A 288 36.52 3.29 -16.16
CA HIS A 288 37.83 3.79 -16.54
C HIS A 288 38.21 3.28 -17.97
N ILE A 289 38.49 4.23 -18.83
CA ILE A 289 38.89 3.92 -20.23
C ILE A 289 40.36 3.57 -20.27
N GLN A 290 40.68 2.42 -20.88
CA GLN A 290 42.06 1.95 -20.98
C GLN A 290 42.95 2.89 -21.84
N ALA A 291 44.24 2.93 -21.53
CA ALA A 291 45.24 3.64 -22.32
C ALA A 291 45.33 3.14 -23.77
N SER A 292 45.13 1.85 -23.98
CA SER A 292 45.16 1.17 -25.26
C SER A 292 43.88 1.25 -26.06
N SER A 293 42.81 1.81 -25.48
CA SER A 293 41.49 1.92 -26.13
C SER A 293 41.58 2.69 -27.46
N PRO A 294 40.84 2.30 -28.50
CA PRO A 294 40.68 3.07 -29.72
C PRO A 294 39.90 4.38 -29.54
N CYS A 295 39.38 4.62 -28.35
CA CYS A 295 38.70 5.90 -28.01
C CYS A 295 39.60 7.12 -28.23
N PRO A 296 39.03 8.32 -28.42
CA PRO A 296 39.81 9.55 -28.53
C PRO A 296 40.81 9.72 -27.39
N ALA A 297 42.01 10.17 -27.69
CA ALA A 297 43.12 10.30 -26.73
C ALA A 297 42.72 11.05 -25.45
N ALA A 298 41.81 12.02 -25.57
CA ALA A 298 41.31 12.79 -24.43
C ALA A 298 40.46 11.99 -23.43
N LEU A 299 39.95 10.82 -23.85
CA LEU A 299 39.14 9.92 -23.00
C LEU A 299 39.96 8.80 -22.39
N ARG A 300 41.15 8.50 -22.94
CA ARG A 300 42.04 7.42 -22.45
C ARG A 300 42.62 7.78 -21.09
N ASN A 301 42.73 6.77 -20.22
CA ASN A 301 43.14 6.94 -18.81
C ASN A 301 42.24 7.91 -18.01
N THR A 302 40.96 8.01 -18.36
CA THR A 302 40.03 8.83 -17.64
C THR A 302 38.80 8.01 -17.20
N TRP A 303 38.14 8.48 -16.16
CA TRP A 303 36.85 7.97 -15.75
C TRP A 303 35.74 8.65 -16.56
N GLN A 304 34.87 7.86 -17.13
CA GLN A 304 33.71 8.34 -17.86
C GLN A 304 32.44 7.74 -17.26
N THR A 305 31.40 8.55 -17.11
CA THR A 305 30.11 8.11 -16.57
C THR A 305 29.15 7.85 -17.72
N GLY A 306 28.57 6.68 -17.73
CA GLY A 306 27.58 6.28 -18.73
C GLY A 306 26.87 5.01 -18.30
N VAL A 307 26.13 4.40 -19.22
CA VAL A 307 25.44 3.13 -19.00
C VAL A 307 26.25 2.01 -19.63
N ILE A 308 26.67 1.05 -18.84
CA ILE A 308 27.43 -0.11 -19.33
C ILE A 308 26.56 -1.36 -19.34
N GLY A 309 26.79 -2.23 -20.29
CA GLY A 309 26.11 -3.52 -20.47
C GLY A 309 25.40 -3.60 -21.83
N GLY A 310 24.21 -4.19 -21.86
CA GLY A 310 23.45 -4.42 -23.07
C GLY A 310 23.45 -5.87 -23.52
N SER A 311 23.24 -6.10 -24.84
CA SER A 311 23.31 -7.44 -25.41
C SER A 311 24.75 -7.94 -25.48
N THR A 312 24.94 -9.25 -25.48
CA THR A 312 26.24 -9.85 -25.72
C THR A 312 26.58 -9.83 -27.21
N ASN A 313 27.86 -9.61 -27.55
CA ASN A 313 28.38 -9.91 -28.87
C ASN A 313 28.61 -11.44 -29.02
N THR A 314 29.07 -11.86 -30.19
CA THR A 314 29.35 -13.27 -30.50
C THR A 314 30.37 -13.93 -29.56
N ASN A 315 31.14 -13.13 -28.82
CA ASN A 315 32.16 -13.60 -27.87
C ASN A 315 31.67 -13.54 -26.41
N GLY A 316 30.39 -13.21 -26.18
CA GLY A 316 29.81 -13.09 -24.83
C GLY A 316 30.20 -11.83 -24.06
N SER A 317 30.79 -10.82 -24.71
CA SER A 317 31.16 -9.55 -24.11
C SER A 317 29.99 -8.57 -24.14
N PRO A 318 29.85 -7.65 -23.16
CA PRO A 318 28.86 -6.55 -23.21
C PRO A 318 29.10 -5.69 -24.46
N LEU A 319 28.03 -5.16 -25.05
CA LEU A 319 28.10 -4.44 -26.32
C LEU A 319 28.25 -2.94 -26.19
N GLY A 320 27.92 -2.33 -25.07
CA GLY A 320 27.85 -0.91 -25.10
C GLY A 320 28.23 -0.21 -23.82
N PHE A 321 28.65 1.04 -23.99
CA PHE A 321 28.73 2.05 -22.99
C PHE A 321 27.99 3.29 -23.53
N TYR A 322 26.89 3.68 -22.88
CA TYR A 322 25.90 4.61 -23.39
C TYR A 322 25.88 5.90 -22.58
N ASP A 323 25.60 7.04 -23.23
CA ASP A 323 25.37 8.29 -22.53
C ASP A 323 24.01 8.24 -21.79
N PRO A 324 23.97 8.36 -20.47
CA PRO A 324 22.70 8.35 -19.72
C PRO A 324 21.81 9.56 -19.99
N ALA A 325 22.33 10.60 -20.62
CA ALA A 325 21.56 11.76 -21.07
C ALA A 325 20.99 11.59 -22.48
N ALA A 326 21.40 10.58 -23.22
CA ALA A 326 20.89 10.31 -24.56
C ALA A 326 19.47 9.76 -24.49
N THR A 327 18.54 10.43 -25.14
CA THR A 327 17.10 10.14 -25.01
C THR A 327 16.58 9.10 -26.00
N VAL A 328 17.32 8.71 -27.02
CA VAL A 328 16.71 7.97 -28.15
C VAL A 328 17.56 6.86 -28.73
N THR A 329 18.85 6.94 -28.66
CA THR A 329 19.74 5.93 -29.22
C THR A 329 21.00 5.86 -28.41
N ASP A 330 21.25 4.74 -27.99
CA ASP A 330 22.44 4.13 -27.50
C ASP A 330 23.73 4.79 -27.99
N GLN A 331 23.98 6.01 -27.57
CA GLN A 331 25.20 6.70 -27.93
C GLN A 331 26.19 6.65 -26.80
N VAL A 332 27.30 6.12 -27.09
CA VAL A 332 28.46 6.08 -26.21
C VAL A 332 29.28 7.33 -26.48
N PHE A 333 29.61 8.08 -25.46
CA PHE A 333 30.46 9.26 -25.53
C PHE A 333 30.12 10.27 -26.62
N PRO A 334 29.63 11.44 -26.28
CA PRO A 334 29.21 12.44 -27.25
C PRO A 334 30.22 12.64 -28.37
N GLY A 335 29.80 12.38 -29.60
CA GLY A 335 30.55 12.79 -30.79
C GLY A 335 31.67 11.87 -31.27
N SER A 336 31.90 10.68 -30.70
CA SER A 336 32.93 9.78 -31.17
C SER A 336 32.37 8.58 -31.92
N SER A 337 32.64 8.49 -33.21
CA SER A 337 32.35 7.29 -34.03
C SER A 337 33.15 6.07 -33.63
N THR A 338 34.28 6.24 -32.93
CA THR A 338 35.17 5.18 -32.50
C THR A 338 34.73 4.54 -31.20
N CYS A 339 34.04 5.25 -30.34
CA CYS A 339 33.53 4.76 -29.06
C CYS A 339 32.01 4.70 -29.04
N SER A 340 31.35 4.64 -30.20
CA SER A 340 29.90 4.48 -30.30
C SER A 340 29.50 3.01 -30.32
N TYR A 341 28.33 2.69 -29.74
CA TYR A 341 27.76 1.33 -29.78
C TYR A 341 27.66 0.74 -31.20
N ALA A 342 27.35 1.57 -32.17
CA ALA A 342 27.24 1.16 -33.58
C ALA A 342 28.62 0.94 -34.26
N SER A 343 29.73 1.24 -33.62
CA SER A 343 31.07 1.05 -34.19
C SER A 343 31.49 -0.40 -34.08
N SER A 344 31.88 -0.98 -35.17
CA SER A 344 32.50 -2.32 -35.20
C SER A 344 33.86 -2.39 -34.48
N LEU A 345 34.45 -1.24 -34.13
CA LEU A 345 35.73 -1.12 -33.43
C LEU A 345 35.55 -1.10 -31.91
N TRP A 346 34.33 -0.86 -31.41
CA TRP A 346 34.05 -0.80 -29.98
C TRP A 346 34.04 -2.22 -29.38
N ASN A 347 34.86 -2.40 -28.36
CA ASN A 347 34.90 -3.63 -27.59
C ASN A 347 35.10 -3.28 -26.11
N VAL A 348 34.01 -3.38 -25.32
CA VAL A 348 34.00 -3.02 -23.88
C VAL A 348 35.12 -3.72 -23.11
N THR A 349 35.47 -4.98 -23.48
CA THR A 349 36.49 -5.74 -22.77
C THR A 349 37.91 -5.25 -23.03
N THR A 350 38.15 -4.51 -24.13
CA THR A 350 39.44 -3.90 -24.48
C THR A 350 39.49 -2.40 -24.25
N ASP A 351 38.35 -1.78 -24.10
CA ASP A 351 38.23 -0.32 -23.99
C ASP A 351 38.05 0.14 -22.55
N ILE A 352 37.53 -0.73 -21.67
CA ILE A 352 37.31 -0.46 -20.24
C ILE A 352 38.11 -1.47 -19.41
N ASP A 353 38.89 -1.03 -18.45
CA ASP A 353 39.67 -1.90 -17.56
C ASP A 353 39.03 -2.08 -16.17
N THR A 354 38.25 -1.12 -15.73
CA THR A 354 37.56 -1.20 -14.44
C THR A 354 36.28 -0.38 -14.42
N VAL A 355 35.34 -0.73 -13.53
CA VAL A 355 34.14 0.00 -13.23
C VAL A 355 34.19 0.47 -11.77
N ALA A 356 33.47 1.55 -11.45
CA ALA A 356 33.36 2.03 -10.09
C ALA A 356 32.69 1.00 -9.18
N THR A 357 32.92 1.12 -7.88
CA THR A 357 32.31 0.24 -6.86
C THR A 357 30.88 0.63 -6.52
N SER A 358 30.39 1.73 -7.08
CA SER A 358 29.01 2.19 -7.01
C SER A 358 28.61 2.82 -8.34
N ASP A 359 27.30 2.81 -8.60
CA ASP A 359 26.72 3.50 -9.75
C ASP A 359 26.69 5.02 -9.57
N MET A 360 26.20 5.74 -10.56
CA MET A 360 26.13 7.21 -10.52
C MET A 360 25.17 7.78 -9.44
N PHE A 361 24.34 6.96 -8.86
CA PHE A 361 23.41 7.31 -7.78
C PHE A 361 23.90 6.90 -6.39
N GLY A 362 25.08 6.26 -6.31
CA GLY A 362 25.67 5.76 -5.07
C GLY A 362 25.23 4.37 -4.66
N ASN A 363 24.50 3.64 -5.52
CA ASN A 363 24.14 2.25 -5.24
C ASN A 363 25.37 1.35 -5.43
N SER A 364 25.66 0.52 -4.43
CA SER A 364 26.81 -0.39 -4.47
C SER A 364 26.69 -1.39 -5.63
N THR A 365 27.82 -1.69 -6.28
CA THR A 365 27.91 -2.79 -7.24
C THR A 365 27.87 -4.17 -6.59
N ASN A 366 27.96 -4.21 -5.26
CA ASN A 366 27.77 -5.42 -4.48
C ASN A 366 26.58 -5.30 -3.53
N VAL A 367 25.89 -6.41 -3.31
CA VAL A 367 24.87 -6.54 -2.27
C VAL A 367 25.53 -6.75 -0.90
N PRO A 368 24.81 -6.49 0.21
CA PRO A 368 25.31 -6.78 1.55
C PRO A 368 25.75 -8.23 1.73
N SER A 369 26.78 -8.43 2.53
CA SER A 369 27.21 -9.77 2.88
C SER A 369 26.07 -10.58 3.50
N GLY A 370 25.89 -11.82 3.03
CA GLY A 370 24.84 -12.71 3.50
C GLY A 370 23.50 -12.55 2.76
N THR A 371 23.39 -11.68 1.74
CA THR A 371 22.22 -11.63 0.85
C THR A 371 22.05 -12.97 0.14
N ALA A 372 20.89 -13.59 0.31
CA ALA A 372 20.55 -14.87 -0.34
C ALA A 372 20.10 -14.65 -1.79
N GLY A 373 20.13 -15.69 -2.60
CA GLY A 373 19.72 -15.64 -4.01
C GLY A 373 20.90 -15.56 -4.99
N GLY A 374 20.62 -15.37 -6.26
CA GLY A 374 21.56 -15.41 -7.36
C GLY A 374 22.45 -14.18 -7.55
N TYR A 375 22.69 -13.39 -6.50
CA TYR A 375 23.52 -12.20 -6.60
C TYR A 375 25.00 -12.54 -6.79
N THR A 376 25.63 -11.85 -7.72
CA THR A 376 27.04 -12.07 -8.03
C THR A 376 27.92 -11.19 -7.16
N VAL A 377 28.90 -11.78 -6.50
CA VAL A 377 29.94 -11.00 -5.81
C VAL A 377 30.87 -10.40 -6.87
N ILE A 378 30.92 -9.08 -6.92
CA ILE A 378 31.74 -8.34 -7.87
C ILE A 378 33.05 -7.93 -7.19
N PRO A 379 34.21 -8.39 -7.67
CA PRO A 379 35.50 -7.97 -7.13
C PRO A 379 35.77 -6.48 -7.39
N ALA A 380 36.75 -5.89 -6.71
CA ALA A 380 37.08 -4.47 -6.85
C ALA A 380 37.48 -4.08 -8.29
N ASN A 381 38.07 -4.99 -9.03
CA ASN A 381 38.37 -4.84 -10.45
C ASN A 381 37.78 -6.05 -11.21
N PRO A 382 36.46 -6.01 -11.50
CA PRO A 382 35.83 -7.13 -12.18
C PRO A 382 36.31 -7.23 -13.63
N ALA A 383 36.54 -8.45 -14.12
CA ALA A 383 36.67 -8.63 -15.56
C ALA A 383 35.41 -8.12 -16.26
N ILE A 384 35.61 -7.30 -17.28
CA ILE A 384 34.50 -6.71 -18.05
C ILE A 384 33.96 -7.76 -19.01
N ASN A 385 33.05 -8.57 -18.53
CA ASN A 385 32.36 -9.60 -19.31
C ASN A 385 30.86 -9.55 -19.04
N TRP A 386 30.08 -10.26 -19.82
CA TRP A 386 28.62 -10.26 -19.71
C TRP A 386 28.13 -10.64 -18.32
N THR A 387 28.65 -11.71 -17.72
CA THR A 387 28.21 -12.21 -16.43
C THR A 387 28.44 -11.19 -15.31
N ASN A 388 29.62 -10.58 -15.27
CA ASN A 388 29.91 -9.55 -14.25
C ASN A 388 29.06 -8.29 -14.44
N MET A 389 28.84 -7.87 -15.68
CA MET A 389 28.05 -6.66 -15.95
C MET A 389 26.55 -6.88 -15.66
N ILE A 390 26.01 -8.05 -15.91
CA ILE A 390 24.67 -8.43 -15.44
C ILE A 390 24.62 -8.44 -13.91
N GLY A 391 25.64 -9.02 -13.27
CA GLY A 391 25.75 -9.00 -11.81
C GLY A 391 25.78 -7.59 -11.23
N VAL A 392 26.57 -6.68 -11.83
CA VAL A 392 26.61 -5.26 -11.45
C VAL A 392 25.23 -4.62 -11.62
N ALA A 393 24.56 -4.83 -12.76
CA ALA A 393 23.24 -4.25 -13.04
C ALA A 393 22.17 -4.76 -12.06
N THR A 394 22.19 -6.06 -11.76
CA THR A 394 21.26 -6.67 -10.81
C THR A 394 21.51 -6.17 -9.39
N ASN A 395 22.79 -6.12 -8.97
CA ASN A 395 23.16 -5.66 -7.63
C ASN A 395 22.80 -4.19 -7.41
N THR A 396 23.13 -3.32 -8.37
CA THR A 396 22.81 -1.88 -8.26
C THR A 396 21.30 -1.63 -8.25
N ALA A 397 20.52 -2.40 -9.01
CA ALA A 397 19.06 -2.29 -8.99
C ALA A 397 18.45 -2.75 -7.66
N TYR A 398 19.00 -3.81 -7.06
CA TYR A 398 18.61 -4.25 -5.72
C TYR A 398 18.95 -3.21 -4.66
N GLU A 399 20.17 -2.65 -4.69
CA GLU A 399 20.59 -1.59 -3.77
C GLU A 399 19.73 -0.33 -3.94
N ALA A 400 19.42 0.08 -5.18
CA ALA A 400 18.50 1.18 -5.45
C ALA A 400 17.13 0.97 -4.78
N ALA A 401 16.57 -0.23 -4.91
CA ALA A 401 15.31 -0.57 -4.25
C ALA A 401 15.42 -0.49 -2.71
N ARG A 402 16.53 -0.96 -2.14
CA ARG A 402 16.80 -0.85 -0.69
C ARG A 402 16.90 0.59 -0.25
N HIS A 403 17.64 1.44 -0.97
CA HIS A 403 17.76 2.86 -0.70
C HIS A 403 16.39 3.56 -0.70
N ILE A 404 15.56 3.27 -1.69
CA ILE A 404 14.20 3.81 -1.80
C ILE A 404 13.34 3.41 -0.59
N ARG A 405 13.30 2.12 -0.27
CA ARG A 405 12.47 1.61 0.84
C ARG A 405 12.92 2.13 2.21
N ARG A 406 14.21 2.36 2.39
CA ARG A 406 14.81 2.92 3.62
C ARG A 406 14.68 4.44 3.70
N GLY A 407 14.35 5.10 2.58
CA GLY A 407 14.38 6.55 2.48
C GLY A 407 15.79 7.11 2.64
N ASP A 408 16.77 6.45 2.06
CA ASP A 408 18.15 6.90 2.09
C ASP A 408 18.33 8.16 1.24
N THR A 409 19.44 8.86 1.48
CA THR A 409 19.74 10.11 0.78
C THR A 409 20.20 9.85 -0.66
N VAL A 410 19.78 10.71 -1.57
CA VAL A 410 20.25 10.71 -2.97
C VAL A 410 21.25 11.86 -3.22
N THR A 411 22.17 11.63 -4.14
CA THR A 411 23.13 12.63 -4.61
C THR A 411 23.01 12.77 -6.13
N PRO A 412 22.94 14.00 -6.66
CA PRO A 412 22.76 15.28 -5.97
C PRO A 412 21.36 15.42 -5.34
N ALA A 413 21.20 16.33 -4.39
CA ALA A 413 19.90 16.68 -3.81
C ALA A 413 18.92 17.16 -4.87
N VAL A 414 17.63 16.96 -4.61
CA VAL A 414 16.54 17.27 -5.53
C VAL A 414 15.92 18.62 -5.13
N THR A 415 15.66 19.49 -6.09
CA THR A 415 14.88 20.73 -5.86
C THR A 415 13.41 20.35 -5.67
N THR A 416 12.83 20.80 -4.56
CA THR A 416 11.41 20.61 -4.21
C THR A 416 10.67 21.95 -4.26
N ALA A 417 9.37 21.92 -4.08
CA ALA A 417 8.57 23.15 -4.00
C ALA A 417 8.92 24.03 -2.78
N THR A 418 9.45 23.43 -1.71
CA THR A 418 9.77 24.11 -0.44
C THR A 418 11.26 24.37 -0.23
N GLY A 419 12.12 23.93 -1.16
CA GLY A 419 13.58 24.09 -1.05
C GLY A 419 14.34 22.97 -1.74
N THR A 420 15.28 22.34 -1.06
CA THR A 420 15.98 21.15 -1.54
C THR A 420 15.83 20.02 -0.53
N SER A 421 15.56 18.83 -1.05
CA SER A 421 15.52 17.60 -0.26
C SER A 421 16.37 16.54 -0.94
N ASN A 422 16.87 15.60 -0.16
CA ASN A 422 17.64 14.47 -0.70
C ASN A 422 17.12 13.13 -0.24
N ARG A 423 15.98 13.09 0.48
CA ARG A 423 15.39 11.85 0.97
C ARG A 423 13.86 11.96 1.14
N LEU A 424 13.18 10.84 1.00
CA LEU A 424 11.76 10.69 1.33
C LEU A 424 11.58 9.33 2.02
N PRO A 425 11.27 9.29 3.31
CA PRO A 425 10.97 8.03 4.00
C PRO A 425 9.56 7.53 3.65
N GLY A 426 9.31 6.25 3.89
CA GLY A 426 7.95 5.70 3.78
C GLY A 426 7.51 5.32 2.37
N VAL A 427 8.44 5.03 1.47
CA VAL A 427 8.12 4.59 0.10
C VAL A 427 7.91 3.08 0.06
N TYR A 428 6.81 2.66 -0.56
CA TYR A 428 6.51 1.26 -0.86
C TYR A 428 6.93 0.92 -2.29
N ILE A 429 7.49 -0.26 -2.50
CA ILE A 429 7.76 -0.76 -3.85
C ILE A 429 6.89 -1.99 -4.09
N TYR A 430 6.10 -1.95 -5.16
CA TYR A 430 5.37 -3.10 -5.68
C TYR A 430 5.99 -3.53 -6.99
N THR A 431 5.99 -4.84 -7.26
CA THR A 431 6.57 -5.37 -8.48
C THR A 431 5.58 -6.29 -9.19
N ILE A 432 5.53 -6.18 -10.52
CA ILE A 432 4.82 -7.11 -11.40
C ILE A 432 5.86 -7.71 -12.34
N GLY A 433 5.96 -9.04 -12.35
CA GLY A 433 6.82 -9.79 -13.25
C GLY A 433 6.01 -10.45 -14.35
N LEU A 434 6.30 -10.13 -15.61
CA LEU A 434 5.74 -10.86 -16.74
C LEU A 434 6.69 -11.99 -17.13
N GLY A 435 6.29 -13.24 -16.88
CA GLY A 435 7.03 -14.41 -17.32
C GLY A 435 6.45 -14.97 -18.60
N THR A 436 7.27 -15.12 -19.64
CA THR A 436 6.92 -15.93 -20.81
C THR A 436 7.86 -17.11 -20.90
N ALA A 437 7.50 -18.14 -21.66
CA ALA A 437 8.36 -19.33 -21.82
C ALA A 437 9.76 -19.00 -22.37
N SER A 438 9.88 -17.95 -23.18
CA SER A 438 11.14 -17.49 -23.78
C SER A 438 11.87 -16.43 -22.97
N TYR A 439 11.14 -15.70 -22.11
CA TYR A 439 11.66 -14.63 -21.27
C TYR A 439 11.02 -14.76 -19.86
N PRO A 440 11.55 -15.67 -19.02
CA PRO A 440 11.03 -15.84 -17.67
C PRO A 440 11.43 -14.65 -16.80
N ALA A 441 10.47 -14.10 -16.05
CA ALA A 441 10.75 -13.08 -15.06
C ALA A 441 11.67 -13.62 -13.95
N ASP A 442 12.60 -12.80 -13.47
CA ASP A 442 13.38 -13.13 -12.28
C ASP A 442 12.54 -12.87 -11.00
N ILE A 443 11.77 -13.91 -10.64
CA ILE A 443 10.84 -13.85 -9.49
C ILE A 443 11.59 -13.59 -8.18
N GLY A 444 12.80 -14.14 -8.02
CA GLY A 444 13.62 -13.92 -6.82
C GLY A 444 14.00 -12.46 -6.66
N PHE A 445 14.57 -11.88 -7.69
CA PHE A 445 14.96 -10.48 -7.75
C PHE A 445 13.73 -9.54 -7.53
N LEU A 446 12.60 -9.81 -8.20
CA LEU A 446 11.41 -8.95 -8.07
C LEU A 446 10.78 -9.00 -6.68
N LYS A 447 10.78 -10.16 -6.01
CA LYS A 447 10.40 -10.27 -4.60
C LYS A 447 11.33 -9.46 -3.69
N ASP A 448 12.63 -9.53 -3.96
CA ASP A 448 13.63 -8.78 -3.20
C ASP A 448 13.47 -7.27 -3.39
N VAL A 449 13.25 -6.81 -4.63
CA VAL A 449 12.98 -5.40 -4.94
C VAL A 449 11.75 -4.89 -4.20
N ALA A 450 10.68 -5.68 -4.12
CA ALA A 450 9.47 -5.33 -3.39
C ALA A 450 9.60 -5.44 -1.86
N ASN A 451 10.61 -6.13 -1.34
CA ASN A 451 10.63 -6.60 0.05
C ASN A 451 9.37 -7.43 0.37
N ASP A 452 9.01 -8.33 -0.55
CA ASP A 452 7.86 -9.22 -0.39
C ASP A 452 8.07 -10.19 0.77
N LEU A 453 7.00 -10.53 1.48
CA LEU A 453 7.05 -11.48 2.62
C LEU A 453 7.65 -12.84 2.26
N ASN A 454 7.56 -13.23 0.98
CA ASN A 454 8.13 -14.49 0.47
C ASN A 454 9.52 -14.29 -0.18
N SER A 455 10.14 -13.13 -0.03
CA SER A 455 11.54 -12.90 -0.42
C SER A 455 12.48 -13.63 0.54
N GLN A 456 13.57 -14.21 0.02
CA GLN A 456 14.63 -14.77 0.85
C GLN A 456 15.41 -13.70 1.63
N ASN A 457 15.37 -12.45 1.15
CA ASN A 457 16.02 -11.30 1.74
C ASN A 457 15.04 -10.36 2.46
N TYR A 458 13.86 -10.87 2.83
CA TYR A 458 12.84 -10.07 3.50
C TYR A 458 13.37 -9.42 4.77
N THR A 459 13.17 -8.11 4.88
CA THR A 459 13.52 -7.32 6.06
C THR A 459 12.25 -6.87 6.77
N VAL A 460 12.10 -7.29 8.02
CA VAL A 460 10.94 -6.90 8.85
C VAL A 460 10.95 -5.39 9.10
N TYR A 461 9.80 -4.75 8.91
CA TYR A 461 9.62 -3.37 9.31
C TYR A 461 9.72 -3.23 10.82
N SER A 462 10.68 -2.45 11.31
CA SER A 462 10.79 -2.06 12.72
C SER A 462 10.96 -0.54 12.81
N SER A 463 10.43 0.12 13.84
CA SER A 463 10.53 1.58 13.98
C SER A 463 11.97 2.03 14.23
N GLY A 464 12.61 2.72 13.28
CA GLY A 464 13.99 3.21 13.38
C GLY A 464 14.65 3.50 12.02
N THR A 465 15.89 3.96 12.02
CA THR A 465 16.68 4.15 10.80
C THR A 465 17.02 2.79 10.18
N GLY A 466 16.65 2.59 8.93
CA GLY A 466 16.88 1.33 8.20
C GLY A 466 15.64 0.47 7.95
N ASN A 467 14.47 0.95 8.38
CA ASN A 467 13.20 0.25 8.17
C ASN A 467 12.81 0.26 6.70
N GLN A 468 12.41 -0.91 6.21
CA GLN A 468 11.95 -1.10 4.85
C GLN A 468 10.48 -1.48 4.86
N HIS A 469 9.65 -0.72 4.13
CA HIS A 469 8.25 -1.09 3.96
C HIS A 469 8.13 -2.39 3.18
N THR A 470 7.16 -3.20 3.56
CA THR A 470 6.81 -4.43 2.86
C THR A 470 5.93 -4.09 1.66
N GLY A 471 6.38 -4.43 0.48
CA GLY A 471 5.58 -4.40 -0.74
C GLY A 471 5.04 -5.79 -1.09
N ILE A 472 4.55 -5.94 -2.31
CA ILE A 472 4.14 -7.22 -2.86
C ILE A 472 4.74 -7.44 -4.24
N PHE A 473 5.08 -8.67 -4.53
CA PHE A 473 5.32 -9.16 -5.87
C PHE A 473 4.05 -9.81 -6.42
N VAL A 474 3.70 -9.50 -7.66
CA VAL A 474 2.61 -10.13 -8.38
C VAL A 474 3.15 -10.78 -9.64
N ASP A 475 2.99 -12.09 -9.71
CA ASP A 475 3.35 -12.87 -10.90
C ASP A 475 2.27 -12.75 -11.98
N ALA A 476 2.69 -12.47 -13.20
CA ALA A 476 1.86 -12.50 -14.41
C ALA A 476 2.50 -13.51 -15.38
N PRO A 477 2.28 -14.82 -15.20
CA PRO A 477 2.95 -15.85 -16.00
C PRO A 477 2.55 -15.82 -17.47
N THR A 478 1.50 -15.13 -17.83
CA THR A 478 1.07 -14.92 -19.22
C THR A 478 0.60 -13.50 -19.46
N ILE A 479 0.52 -13.11 -20.74
CA ILE A 479 -0.02 -11.82 -21.16
C ILE A 479 -1.44 -11.59 -20.66
N ALA A 480 -2.27 -12.63 -20.56
CA ALA A 480 -3.64 -12.55 -20.07
C ALA A 480 -3.70 -12.17 -18.58
N ASP A 481 -2.65 -12.47 -17.80
CA ASP A 481 -2.57 -12.19 -16.37
C ASP A 481 -2.13 -10.76 -16.06
N LEU A 482 -1.71 -9.98 -17.07
CA LEU A 482 -1.24 -8.60 -16.87
C LEU A 482 -2.30 -7.70 -16.25
N ASN A 483 -3.50 -7.64 -16.84
CA ASN A 483 -4.56 -6.79 -16.33
C ASN A 483 -4.98 -7.19 -14.91
N PRO A 484 -5.25 -8.46 -14.58
CA PRO A 484 -5.43 -8.90 -13.20
C PRO A 484 -4.29 -8.51 -12.24
N ALA A 485 -3.04 -8.61 -12.67
CA ALA A 485 -1.88 -8.25 -11.85
C ALA A 485 -1.87 -6.75 -11.50
N PHE A 486 -2.04 -5.88 -12.49
CA PHE A 486 -2.15 -4.44 -12.27
C PHE A 486 -3.34 -4.07 -11.39
N GLN A 487 -4.51 -4.70 -11.58
CA GLN A 487 -5.69 -4.49 -10.74
C GLN A 487 -5.47 -4.92 -9.28
N ARG A 488 -4.75 -6.01 -9.06
CA ARG A 488 -4.38 -6.48 -7.72
C ARG A 488 -3.50 -5.46 -7.00
N VAL A 489 -2.48 -4.94 -7.67
CA VAL A 489 -1.60 -3.90 -7.10
C VAL A 489 -2.39 -2.62 -6.83
N ALA A 490 -3.24 -2.16 -7.76
CA ALA A 490 -4.09 -0.98 -7.55
C ALA A 490 -4.99 -1.14 -6.31
N SER A 491 -5.62 -2.31 -6.16
CA SER A 491 -6.48 -2.62 -5.02
C SER A 491 -5.72 -2.58 -3.69
N GLU A 492 -4.49 -3.06 -3.67
CA GLU A 492 -3.63 -3.05 -2.48
C GLU A 492 -3.21 -1.62 -2.11
N ILE A 493 -2.79 -0.82 -3.09
CA ILE A 493 -2.44 0.59 -2.89
C ILE A 493 -3.66 1.36 -2.33
N LEU A 494 -4.83 1.19 -2.94
CA LEU A 494 -6.05 1.83 -2.50
C LEU A 494 -6.53 1.34 -1.13
N ARG A 495 -6.20 0.12 -0.73
CA ARG A 495 -6.46 -0.41 0.61
C ARG A 495 -5.57 0.27 1.66
N LEU A 496 -4.30 0.49 1.37
CA LEU A 496 -3.35 1.13 2.29
C LEU A 496 -3.54 2.65 2.41
N SER A 497 -4.20 3.28 1.44
CA SER A 497 -4.50 4.72 1.48
C SER A 497 -5.70 5.08 2.39
N ARG A 498 -6.38 4.07 2.93
CA ARG A 498 -7.60 4.21 3.76
C ARG A 498 -7.34 4.17 5.23
#